data_3f66445c2289030f5eaad3975300c4ea
#
_entry.id   3f66445c2289030f5eaad3975300c4ea
#
_cell.length_a   1.000
_cell.length_b   1.000
_cell.length_c   1.000
_cell.angle_alpha   90.00
_cell.angle_beta   90.00
_cell.angle_gamma   90.00
#
_symmetry.space_group_name_H-M   'P 1'
#
loop_
_entity.id
_entity.type
_entity.pdbx_description
1 polymer ?
#
loop_
_entity_poly.entity_id
_entity_poly.type
_entity_poly.pdbx_seq_one_letter_code
_entity_poly.pdbx_strand_id
1 'polypeptide(L)'
;MRLERLVETWGTVVVIDATSSGLDEVALVSAVDEVEEFFFQVDRDFSTYKSDSQVSRLRRGEMKIEDATEYVQQVWALCEYARELTLGAFDPWKAEGGFDPSGLVKGWA
;
A
#
# COMPACT_ATOMS: atom_id res chain seq x y z
N MET A 1 9.06 -16.41 21.51
CA MET A 1 9.92 -15.83 20.48
C MET A 1 9.38 -14.47 20.06
N ARG A 2 10.22 -13.47 20.08
CA ARG A 2 9.87 -12.10 19.64
C ARG A 2 10.90 -11.62 18.62
N LEU A 3 10.42 -11.01 17.57
CA LEU A 3 11.27 -10.39 16.53
C LEU A 3 10.79 -8.97 16.28
N GLU A 4 11.71 -8.01 16.34
CA GLU A 4 11.46 -6.63 15.99
C GLU A 4 12.27 -6.28 14.73
N ARG A 5 11.64 -5.64 13.77
CA ARG A 5 12.29 -5.23 12.53
C ARG A 5 11.88 -3.81 12.16
N LEU A 6 12.85 -3.00 11.75
CA LEU A 6 12.63 -1.67 11.20
C LEU A 6 12.67 -1.77 9.67
N VAL A 7 11.64 -1.23 9.01
CA VAL A 7 11.53 -1.23 7.56
C VAL A 7 11.41 0.22 7.09
N GLU A 8 12.35 0.67 6.28
CA GLU A 8 12.28 1.99 5.66
C GLU A 8 11.46 1.88 4.37
N THR A 9 10.25 2.39 4.40
CA THR A 9 9.34 2.35 3.26
C THR A 9 8.25 3.42 3.43
N TRP A 10 7.51 3.72 2.38
CA TRP A 10 6.40 4.69 2.39
C TRP A 10 6.81 6.09 2.87
N GLY A 11 8.09 6.46 2.67
CA GLY A 11 8.61 7.74 3.14
C GLY A 11 8.76 7.85 4.67
N THR A 12 8.75 6.73 5.38
CA THR A 12 8.85 6.67 6.84
C THR A 12 9.54 5.38 7.28
N VAL A 13 9.56 5.13 8.58
CA VAL A 13 10.02 3.86 9.15
C VAL A 13 8.82 3.13 9.74
N VAL A 14 8.62 1.89 9.31
CA VAL A 14 7.61 0.98 9.86
C VAL A 14 8.31 0.01 10.81
N VAL A 15 7.76 -0.13 12.01
CA VAL A 15 8.25 -1.10 13.00
C VAL A 15 7.36 -2.33 12.96
N ILE A 16 7.98 -3.49 12.70
CA ILE A 16 7.29 -4.78 12.81
C ILE A 16 7.75 -5.40 14.12
N ASP A 17 6.82 -5.60 15.03
CA ASP A 17 7.06 -6.27 16.33
C ASP A 17 6.22 -7.54 16.37
N ALA A 18 6.86 -8.68 16.13
CA ALA A 18 6.19 -9.96 16.00
C ALA A 18 6.54 -10.87 17.18
N THR A 19 5.51 -11.46 17.77
CA THR A 19 5.64 -12.39 18.91
C THR A 19 4.90 -13.69 18.60
N SER A 20 5.53 -14.81 18.86
CA SER A 20 4.91 -16.13 18.71
C SER A 20 5.40 -17.11 19.77
N SER A 21 4.50 -17.92 20.28
CA SER A 21 4.81 -19.05 21.15
C SER A 21 4.83 -20.38 20.39
N GLY A 22 4.30 -20.41 19.17
CA GLY A 22 4.14 -21.64 18.37
C GLY A 22 5.09 -21.78 17.20
N LEU A 23 5.84 -20.72 16.84
CA LEU A 23 6.78 -20.73 15.73
C LEU A 23 8.22 -20.73 16.25
N ASP A 24 9.10 -21.47 15.56
CA ASP A 24 10.53 -21.33 15.78
C ASP A 24 11.07 -20.05 15.16
N GLU A 25 12.35 -19.74 15.41
CA GLU A 25 12.98 -18.52 14.92
C GLU A 25 12.96 -18.43 13.39
N VAL A 26 13.24 -19.54 12.71
CA VAL A 26 13.28 -19.56 11.23
C VAL A 26 11.91 -19.25 10.64
N ALA A 27 10.85 -19.85 11.19
CA ALA A 27 9.49 -19.63 10.73
C ALA A 27 9.04 -18.18 11.00
N LEU A 28 9.39 -17.62 12.15
CA LEU A 28 9.05 -16.25 12.49
C LEU A 28 9.77 -15.24 11.57
N VAL A 29 11.06 -15.44 11.33
CA VAL A 29 11.83 -14.61 10.39
C VAL A 29 11.24 -14.67 9.01
N SER A 30 10.89 -15.85 8.53
CA SER A 30 10.27 -16.03 7.20
C SER A 30 8.94 -15.27 7.10
N ALA A 31 8.10 -15.32 8.13
CA ALA A 31 6.82 -14.61 8.16
C ALA A 31 7.04 -13.09 8.12
N VAL A 32 8.00 -12.58 8.87
CA VAL A 32 8.33 -11.15 8.88
C VAL A 32 8.91 -10.71 7.53
N ASP A 33 9.74 -11.55 6.89
CA ASP A 33 10.28 -11.28 5.55
C ASP A 33 9.15 -11.13 4.52
N GLU A 34 8.11 -11.96 4.59
CA GLU A 34 6.95 -11.86 3.70
C GLU A 34 6.20 -10.54 3.91
N VAL A 35 6.02 -10.12 5.15
CA VAL A 35 5.37 -8.83 5.45
C VAL A 35 6.19 -7.66 4.93
N GLU A 36 7.51 -7.70 5.13
CA GLU A 36 8.42 -6.68 4.62
C GLU A 36 8.36 -6.59 3.11
N GLU A 37 8.40 -7.72 2.41
CA GLU A 37 8.29 -7.74 0.94
C GLU A 37 6.94 -7.19 0.46
N PHE A 38 5.86 -7.50 1.16
CA PHE A 38 4.55 -6.93 0.86
C PHE A 38 4.56 -5.41 1.00
N PHE A 39 5.18 -4.87 2.04
CA PHE A 39 5.30 -3.42 2.23
C PHE A 39 6.09 -2.76 1.10
N PHE A 40 7.17 -3.39 0.65
CA PHE A 40 7.94 -2.89 -0.50
C PHE A 40 7.13 -2.95 -1.80
N GLN A 41 6.33 -3.99 -2.00
CA GLN A 41 5.44 -4.09 -3.15
C GLN A 41 4.39 -2.97 -3.14
N VAL A 42 3.81 -2.68 -1.98
CA VAL A 42 2.87 -1.57 -1.81
C VAL A 42 3.54 -0.24 -2.20
N ASP A 43 4.76 -0.02 -1.77
CA ASP A 43 5.51 1.18 -2.13
C ASP A 43 5.75 1.27 -3.65
N ARG A 44 6.18 0.17 -4.28
CA ARG A 44 6.38 0.12 -5.73
C ARG A 44 5.12 0.46 -6.52
N ASP A 45 3.96 -0.02 -6.07
CA ASP A 45 2.71 0.12 -6.81
C ASP A 45 1.96 1.42 -6.49
N PHE A 46 2.06 1.91 -5.27
CA PHE A 46 1.23 3.00 -4.77
C PHE A 46 1.96 4.32 -4.51
N SER A 47 3.28 4.35 -4.56
CA SER A 47 4.02 5.59 -4.28
C SER A 47 3.70 6.69 -5.30
N THR A 48 3.30 7.86 -4.82
CA THR A 48 3.11 9.03 -5.67
C THR A 48 4.43 9.73 -6.02
N TYR A 49 5.52 9.36 -5.33
CA TYR A 49 6.86 9.93 -5.56
C TYR A 49 7.68 9.16 -6.59
N LYS A 50 7.38 7.88 -6.81
CA LYS A 50 8.05 7.04 -7.81
C LYS A 50 7.33 7.18 -9.15
N SER A 51 8.04 7.67 -10.16
CA SER A 51 7.43 7.93 -11.48
C SER A 51 6.97 6.68 -12.21
N ASP A 52 7.52 5.52 -11.86
CA ASP A 52 7.19 4.22 -12.47
C ASP A 52 6.17 3.41 -11.66
N SER A 53 5.67 3.93 -10.52
CA SER A 53 4.62 3.25 -9.78
C SER A 53 3.33 3.18 -10.61
N GLN A 54 2.48 2.19 -10.32
CA GLN A 54 1.20 2.08 -11.03
C GLN A 54 0.30 3.29 -10.77
N VAL A 55 0.27 3.79 -9.53
CA VAL A 55 -0.50 4.99 -9.21
C VAL A 55 -0.01 6.20 -10.02
N SER A 56 1.29 6.41 -10.13
CA SER A 56 1.84 7.51 -10.94
C SER A 56 1.48 7.37 -12.41
N ARG A 57 1.50 6.15 -12.95
CA ARG A 57 1.12 5.87 -14.33
C ARG A 57 -0.38 6.10 -14.57
N LEU A 58 -1.23 5.70 -13.62
CA LEU A 58 -2.66 6.00 -13.65
C LEU A 58 -2.91 7.51 -13.64
N ARG A 59 -2.18 8.25 -12.80
CA ARG A 59 -2.30 9.71 -12.69
C ARG A 59 -1.97 10.41 -14.01
N ARG A 60 -0.97 9.91 -14.76
CA ARG A 60 -0.57 10.49 -16.05
C ARG A 60 -1.41 10.00 -17.22
N GLY A 61 -2.35 9.09 -17.01
CA GLY A 61 -3.12 8.49 -18.09
C GLY A 61 -2.35 7.48 -18.93
N GLU A 62 -1.19 7.01 -18.47
CA GLU A 62 -0.37 6.02 -19.17
C GLU A 62 -0.84 4.58 -18.95
N MET A 63 -1.71 4.36 -17.99
CA MET A 63 -2.25 3.05 -17.64
C MET A 63 -3.74 3.18 -17.35
N LYS A 64 -4.52 2.19 -17.77
CA LYS A 64 -5.92 2.05 -17.39
C LYS A 64 -6.02 1.19 -16.15
N ILE A 65 -7.07 1.42 -15.33
CA ILE A 65 -7.27 0.64 -14.11
C ILE A 65 -7.42 -0.86 -14.40
N GLU A 66 -7.99 -1.23 -15.54
CA GLU A 66 -8.16 -2.62 -15.96
C GLU A 66 -6.82 -3.34 -16.16
N ASP A 67 -5.76 -2.59 -16.46
CA ASP A 67 -4.42 -3.12 -16.69
C ASP A 67 -3.55 -3.11 -15.44
N ALA A 68 -4.05 -2.58 -14.33
CA ALA A 68 -3.32 -2.51 -13.06
C ALA A 68 -3.31 -3.86 -12.33
N THR A 69 -2.39 -4.00 -11.37
CA THR A 69 -2.36 -5.20 -10.51
C THR A 69 -3.64 -5.34 -9.69
N GLU A 70 -3.90 -6.55 -9.22
CA GLU A 70 -5.08 -6.85 -8.40
C GLU A 70 -5.16 -5.95 -7.16
N TYR A 71 -4.05 -5.71 -6.48
CA TYR A 71 -4.04 -4.82 -5.31
C TYR A 71 -4.41 -3.39 -5.66
N VAL A 72 -3.92 -2.87 -6.76
CA VAL A 72 -4.26 -1.52 -7.21
C VAL A 72 -5.74 -1.44 -7.59
N GLN A 73 -6.26 -2.45 -8.28
CA GLN A 73 -7.70 -2.53 -8.59
C GLN A 73 -8.57 -2.58 -7.34
N GLN A 74 -8.14 -3.34 -6.33
CA GLN A 74 -8.81 -3.43 -5.04
C GLN A 74 -8.90 -2.07 -4.34
N VAL A 75 -7.77 -1.38 -4.25
CA VAL A 75 -7.72 -0.06 -3.61
C VAL A 75 -8.54 0.96 -4.38
N TRP A 76 -8.50 0.92 -5.72
CA TRP A 76 -9.33 1.78 -6.56
C TRP A 76 -10.82 1.60 -6.24
N ALA A 77 -11.29 0.37 -6.18
CA ALA A 77 -12.68 0.07 -5.85
C ALA A 77 -13.06 0.54 -4.44
N LEU A 78 -12.16 0.36 -3.46
CA LEU A 78 -12.37 0.86 -2.10
C LEU A 78 -12.41 2.39 -2.06
N CYS A 79 -11.61 3.05 -2.87
CA CYS A 79 -11.63 4.51 -2.99
C CYS A 79 -12.96 5.01 -3.59
N GLU A 80 -13.49 4.33 -4.60
CA GLU A 80 -14.81 4.66 -5.16
C GLU A 80 -15.90 4.51 -4.10
N TYR A 81 -15.88 3.40 -3.36
CA TYR A 81 -16.83 3.15 -2.28
C TYR A 81 -16.72 4.21 -1.17
N ALA A 82 -15.51 4.54 -0.74
CA ALA A 82 -15.29 5.54 0.31
C ALA A 82 -15.72 6.94 -0.13
N ARG A 83 -15.53 7.28 -1.40
CA ARG A 83 -16.00 8.55 -1.95
C ARG A 83 -17.55 8.65 -1.89
N GLU A 84 -18.25 7.59 -2.27
CA GLU A 84 -19.71 7.54 -2.19
C GLU A 84 -20.18 7.59 -0.74
N LEU A 85 -19.58 6.78 0.13
CA LEU A 85 -19.95 6.70 1.54
C LEU A 85 -19.80 8.04 2.27
N THR A 86 -18.79 8.82 1.90
CA THR A 86 -18.49 10.12 2.53
C THR A 86 -19.13 11.30 1.79
N LEU A 87 -19.96 11.05 0.77
CA LEU A 87 -20.57 12.07 -0.08
C LEU A 87 -19.54 13.03 -0.68
N GLY A 88 -18.38 12.50 -1.06
CA GLY A 88 -17.30 13.23 -1.68
C GLY A 88 -16.34 13.92 -0.70
N ALA A 89 -16.53 13.79 0.60
CA ALA A 89 -15.59 14.33 1.59
C ALA A 89 -14.21 13.67 1.46
N PHE A 90 -14.18 12.37 1.22
CA PHE A 90 -12.98 11.67 0.78
C PHE A 90 -13.06 11.47 -0.73
N ASP A 91 -12.17 12.12 -1.47
CA ASP A 91 -12.11 12.01 -2.94
C ASP A 91 -10.67 12.02 -3.43
N PRO A 92 -10.03 10.86 -3.59
CA PRO A 92 -8.64 10.79 -4.01
C PRO A 92 -8.40 11.26 -5.45
N TRP A 93 -9.45 11.36 -6.29
CA TRP A 93 -9.30 11.88 -7.66
C TRP A 93 -9.20 13.40 -7.72
N LYS A 94 -9.59 14.11 -6.66
CA LYS A 94 -9.47 15.56 -6.55
C LYS A 94 -8.12 16.03 -6.03
N ALA A 95 -7.22 15.11 -5.68
CA ALA A 95 -5.89 15.49 -5.23
C ALA A 95 -5.13 16.25 -6.31
N GLU A 96 -4.23 17.13 -5.90
CA GLU A 96 -3.34 17.81 -6.83
C GLU A 96 -2.53 16.77 -7.61
N GLY A 97 -2.54 16.90 -8.94
CA GLY A 97 -1.89 15.94 -9.82
C GLY A 97 -2.71 14.69 -10.17
N GLY A 98 -3.92 14.53 -9.63
CA GLY A 98 -4.84 13.43 -9.94
C GLY A 98 -4.92 12.37 -8.85
N PHE A 99 -5.28 11.15 -9.22
CA PHE A 99 -5.56 10.06 -8.30
C PHE A 99 -4.44 9.83 -7.28
N ASP A 100 -4.75 10.03 -6.01
CA ASP A 100 -3.85 9.81 -4.88
C ASP A 100 -4.58 9.03 -3.77
N PRO A 101 -4.39 7.71 -3.69
CA PRO A 101 -5.07 6.87 -2.71
C PRO A 101 -4.34 6.81 -1.35
N SER A 102 -3.32 7.62 -1.12
CA SER A 102 -2.45 7.53 0.07
C SER A 102 -3.21 7.53 1.39
N GLY A 103 -4.32 8.29 1.47
CA GLY A 103 -5.14 8.34 2.67
C GLY A 103 -5.81 7.02 3.02
N LEU A 104 -5.97 6.11 2.06
CA LEU A 104 -6.58 4.79 2.27
C LEU A 104 -5.56 3.67 2.34
N VAL A 105 -4.46 3.77 1.57
CA VAL A 105 -3.52 2.66 1.36
C VAL A 105 -2.87 2.16 2.64
N LYS A 106 -2.43 3.05 3.52
CA LYS A 106 -1.76 2.65 4.75
C LYS A 106 -2.66 1.83 5.67
N GLY A 107 -3.93 2.20 5.76
CA GLY A 107 -4.90 1.44 6.53
C GLY A 107 -5.33 0.13 5.85
N TRP A 108 -5.34 0.11 4.52
CA TRP A 108 -5.63 -1.10 3.76
C TRP A 108 -4.49 -2.13 3.86
N ALA A 109 -3.27 -1.69 3.74
CA ALA A 109 -2.09 -2.57 3.82
C ALA A 109 -1.92 -3.14 5.24
#